data_dddf1ff812b659ccdf367b414c6c78ba
#
_entry.id   dddf1ff812b659ccdf367b414c6c78ba
#
_cell.length_a   1.000
_cell.length_b   1.000
_cell.length_c   1.000
_cell.angle_alpha   90.00
_cell.angle_beta   90.00
_cell.angle_gamma   90.00
#
_symmetry.space_group_name_H-M   'P 1'
#
loop_
_entity.id
_entity.type
_entity.pdbx_description
1 polymer ?
#
loop_
_entity_poly.entity_id
_entity_poly.type
_entity_poly.pdbx_seq_one_letter_code
_entity_poly.pdbx_strand_id
1 'polypeptide(L)'
;VYKRQVEVNALVKSRCYNFGQEKKDLPGEGVVTGYGTVDGRLVFAFAQDFTVEGGSLGEMHAAKIVHVNELALKVGAPCVGLNDSGGARIQEAVDALSGYGKIFWCNTIASGVIPQISAIMGPSAGGAVYSPALTDFIYMVKGTSQMFLTGPAVVESVTGEKITAEALGGAMTHNRTSGVAQFA
;
A
#
# COMPACT_ATOMS: atom_id res chain seq x y z
N VAL A 1 -5.03 -9.50 22.26
CA VAL A 1 -4.43 -9.18 20.95
C VAL A 1 -3.39 -8.08 21.10
N TYR A 2 -3.71 -6.97 21.78
CA TYR A 2 -2.82 -5.78 21.88
C TYR A 2 -1.49 -5.99 22.64
N LYS A 3 -1.35 -7.02 23.44
CA LYS A 3 -0.10 -7.29 24.19
C LYS A 3 1.01 -7.96 23.36
N ARG A 4 0.75 -8.26 22.07
CA ARG A 4 1.69 -8.99 21.17
C ARG A 4 2.09 -8.21 19.93
N GLN A 5 1.77 -6.91 19.89
CA GLN A 5 2.08 -6.03 18.76
C GLN A 5 2.99 -4.89 19.22
N VAL A 6 3.98 -4.58 18.40
CA VAL A 6 4.89 -3.44 18.60
C VAL A 6 4.82 -2.57 17.36
N GLU A 7 4.48 -1.30 17.55
CA GLU A 7 4.54 -0.29 16.49
C GLU A 7 5.97 0.23 16.34
N VAL A 8 6.42 0.40 15.10
CA VAL A 8 7.70 1.01 14.77
C VAL A 8 7.49 2.31 13.99
N ASN A 9 8.39 3.27 14.16
CA ASN A 9 8.35 4.56 13.47
C ASN A 9 7.07 5.40 13.75
N ALA A 10 6.44 5.23 14.90
CA ALA A 10 5.21 5.95 15.27
C ALA A 10 5.35 7.48 15.27
N LEU A 11 6.55 8.00 15.55
CA LEU A 11 6.81 9.44 15.64
C LEU A 11 7.31 10.08 14.33
N VAL A 12 7.33 9.32 13.25
CA VAL A 12 7.71 9.84 11.94
C VAL A 12 6.64 10.82 11.43
N LYS A 13 7.10 11.95 10.88
CA LYS A 13 6.26 13.00 10.28
C LYS A 13 6.75 13.32 8.88
N SER A 14 5.87 13.96 8.09
CA SER A 14 6.21 14.51 6.79
C SER A 14 7.39 15.49 6.86
N ARG A 15 8.20 15.48 5.82
CA ARG A 15 9.26 16.48 5.59
C ARG A 15 8.97 17.38 4.40
N CYS A 16 7.77 17.28 3.83
CA CYS A 16 7.38 18.09 2.69
C CYS A 16 7.01 19.51 3.10
N TYR A 17 7.65 20.48 2.45
CA TYR A 17 7.40 21.90 2.66
C TYR A 17 6.71 22.56 1.46
N ASN A 18 6.40 21.78 0.41
CA ASN A 18 5.82 22.29 -0.82
C ASN A 18 4.29 22.31 -0.77
N PHE A 19 3.69 23.21 -1.53
CA PHE A 19 2.24 23.29 -1.74
C PHE A 19 1.39 23.34 -0.47
N GLY A 20 1.91 23.99 0.59
CA GLY A 20 1.18 24.15 1.85
C GLY A 20 1.21 22.94 2.78
N GLN A 21 2.01 21.92 2.46
CA GLN A 21 2.15 20.73 3.30
C GLN A 21 2.82 21.06 4.65
N GLU A 22 3.65 22.10 4.72
CA GLU A 22 4.29 22.57 5.94
C GLU A 22 3.28 22.99 7.03
N LYS A 23 2.04 23.28 6.65
CA LYS A 23 0.94 23.67 7.56
C LYS A 23 0.16 22.47 8.10
N LYS A 24 0.42 21.27 7.55
CA LYS A 24 -0.30 20.07 7.95
C LYS A 24 0.51 19.28 8.97
N ASP A 25 -0.10 18.99 10.09
CA ASP A 25 0.46 18.02 11.03
C ASP A 25 -0.08 16.63 10.67
N LEU A 26 0.76 15.81 10.05
CA LEU A 26 0.43 14.45 9.63
C LEU A 26 1.17 13.44 10.51
N PRO A 27 0.69 13.16 11.73
CA PRO A 27 1.35 12.24 12.64
C PRO A 27 1.33 10.81 12.05
N GLY A 28 2.48 10.15 12.13
CA GLY A 28 2.62 8.79 11.58
C GLY A 28 2.59 8.69 10.06
N GLU A 29 2.47 9.81 9.34
CA GLU A 29 2.48 9.89 7.86
C GLU A 29 1.39 9.07 7.16
N GLY A 30 0.27 8.80 7.83
CA GLY A 30 -0.84 8.05 7.26
C GLY A 30 -0.55 6.56 7.03
N VAL A 31 0.45 6.02 7.71
CA VAL A 31 0.72 4.57 7.73
C VAL A 31 1.20 4.10 9.09
N VAL A 32 0.58 3.06 9.60
CA VAL A 32 1.02 2.35 10.80
C VAL A 32 1.91 1.19 10.37
N THR A 33 3.07 1.06 10.99
CA THR A 33 4.03 -0.03 10.70
C THR A 33 4.44 -0.72 11.99
N GLY A 34 4.62 -2.02 11.94
CA GLY A 34 4.97 -2.76 13.14
C GLY A 34 5.17 -4.25 12.93
N TYR A 35 5.29 -4.96 14.04
CA TYR A 35 5.35 -6.41 14.04
C TYR A 35 4.58 -6.98 15.22
N GLY A 36 4.23 -8.25 15.10
CA GLY A 36 3.53 -8.98 16.14
C GLY A 36 3.65 -10.49 15.93
N THR A 37 2.91 -11.25 16.71
CA THR A 37 2.88 -12.70 16.56
C THR A 37 1.49 -13.20 16.19
N VAL A 38 1.43 -14.09 15.20
CA VAL A 38 0.25 -14.85 14.81
C VAL A 38 0.55 -16.33 15.07
N ASP A 39 -0.20 -16.95 15.95
CA ASP A 39 0.02 -18.34 16.38
C ASP A 39 1.49 -18.62 16.80
N GLY A 40 2.09 -17.67 17.52
CA GLY A 40 3.47 -17.74 17.99
C GLY A 40 4.53 -17.42 16.95
N ARG A 41 4.17 -17.18 15.69
CA ARG A 41 5.10 -16.85 14.60
C ARG A 41 5.18 -15.33 14.42
N LEU A 42 6.39 -14.82 14.25
CA LEU A 42 6.64 -13.40 13.99
C LEU A 42 6.09 -13.01 12.60
N VAL A 43 5.38 -11.90 12.55
CA VAL A 43 4.83 -11.30 11.32
C VAL A 43 5.06 -9.80 11.37
N PHE A 44 5.53 -9.22 10.29
CA PHE A 44 5.59 -7.78 10.10
C PHE A 44 4.38 -7.30 9.31
N ALA A 45 3.95 -6.06 9.58
CA ALA A 45 2.81 -5.50 8.88
C ALA A 45 2.93 -3.99 8.72
N PHE A 46 2.29 -3.48 7.67
CA PHE A 46 1.95 -2.08 7.54
C PHE A 46 0.47 -1.92 7.18
N ALA A 47 -0.12 -0.81 7.60
CA ALA A 47 -1.51 -0.48 7.30
C ALA A 47 -1.61 0.99 6.89
N GLN A 48 -2.11 1.25 5.70
CA GLN A 48 -2.33 2.60 5.20
C GLN A 48 -3.66 3.15 5.73
N ASP A 49 -3.67 4.42 6.08
CA ASP A 49 -4.83 5.15 6.57
C ASP A 49 -5.33 6.11 5.50
N PHE A 50 -6.43 5.76 4.85
CA PHE A 50 -7.05 6.56 3.79
C PHE A 50 -7.54 7.92 4.29
N THR A 51 -7.81 8.07 5.59
CA THR A 51 -8.26 9.35 6.16
C THR A 51 -7.15 10.40 6.16
N VAL A 52 -5.89 9.98 6.02
CA VAL A 52 -4.72 10.87 5.93
C VAL A 52 -4.33 11.06 4.46
N GLU A 53 -4.64 12.22 3.89
CA GLU A 53 -4.31 12.58 2.50
C GLU A 53 -4.74 11.52 1.46
N GLY A 54 -5.87 10.83 1.69
CA GLY A 54 -6.33 9.75 0.81
C GLY A 54 -5.41 8.52 0.79
N GLY A 55 -4.70 8.26 1.88
CA GLY A 55 -3.70 7.19 1.96
C GLY A 55 -2.50 7.39 1.01
N SER A 56 -2.34 8.60 0.44
CA SER A 56 -1.31 8.86 -0.56
C SER A 56 0.09 8.73 0.02
N LEU A 57 0.97 8.11 -0.75
CA LEU A 57 2.33 7.78 -0.33
C LEU A 57 3.27 8.98 -0.58
N GLY A 58 3.78 9.55 0.51
CA GLY A 58 4.90 10.49 0.52
C GLY A 58 6.23 9.83 0.83
N GLU A 59 7.31 10.61 0.86
CA GLU A 59 8.67 10.13 1.15
C GLU A 59 8.74 9.36 2.46
N MET A 60 8.24 9.97 3.54
CA MET A 60 8.34 9.38 4.88
C MET A 60 7.35 8.24 5.11
N HIS A 61 6.20 8.27 4.45
CA HIS A 61 5.27 7.14 4.37
C HIS A 61 5.98 5.92 3.74
N ALA A 62 6.63 6.12 2.60
CA ALA A 62 7.40 5.07 1.94
C ALA A 62 8.56 4.56 2.81
N ALA A 63 9.29 5.48 3.47
CA ALA A 63 10.41 5.10 4.34
C ALA A 63 9.97 4.18 5.49
N LYS A 64 8.77 4.38 6.05
CA LYS A 64 8.20 3.48 7.07
C LYS A 64 7.92 2.09 6.51
N ILE A 65 7.30 2.01 5.31
CA ILE A 65 6.99 0.73 4.65
C ILE A 65 8.30 0.00 4.29
N VAL A 66 9.28 0.70 3.71
CA VAL A 66 10.59 0.13 3.39
C VAL A 66 11.24 -0.43 4.64
N HIS A 67 11.29 0.34 5.73
CA HIS A 67 11.90 -0.10 6.97
C HIS A 67 11.29 -1.39 7.53
N VAL A 68 9.96 -1.51 7.54
CA VAL A 68 9.30 -2.73 8.03
C VAL A 68 9.56 -3.93 7.12
N ASN A 69 9.62 -3.73 5.80
CA ASN A 69 9.98 -4.78 4.84
C ASN A 69 11.43 -5.25 5.02
N GLU A 70 12.37 -4.31 5.22
CA GLU A 70 13.78 -4.63 5.48
C GLU A 70 13.94 -5.42 6.78
N LEU A 71 13.19 -5.05 7.84
CA LEU A 71 13.19 -5.81 9.09
C LEU A 71 12.64 -7.22 8.88
N ALA A 72 11.53 -7.36 8.16
CA ALA A 72 10.94 -8.66 7.83
C ALA A 72 11.92 -9.55 7.07
N LEU A 73 12.57 -8.99 6.04
CA LEU A 73 13.56 -9.68 5.23
C LEU A 73 14.77 -10.10 6.05
N LYS A 74 15.28 -9.22 6.93
CA LYS A 74 16.44 -9.48 7.79
C LYS A 74 16.25 -10.65 8.73
N VAL A 75 15.03 -10.87 9.23
CA VAL A 75 14.72 -11.95 10.19
C VAL A 75 14.03 -13.16 9.53
N GLY A 76 13.72 -13.09 8.23
CA GLY A 76 13.07 -14.17 7.51
C GLY A 76 11.58 -14.35 7.87
N ALA A 77 10.89 -13.27 8.25
CA ALA A 77 9.49 -13.30 8.65
C ALA A 77 8.56 -12.79 7.53
N PRO A 78 7.30 -13.26 7.47
CA PRO A 78 6.31 -12.73 6.53
C PRO A 78 6.05 -11.23 6.72
N CYS A 79 5.75 -10.54 5.61
CA CYS A 79 5.27 -9.16 5.62
C CYS A 79 3.86 -9.06 5.05
N VAL A 80 2.95 -8.39 5.78
CA VAL A 80 1.55 -8.19 5.41
C VAL A 80 1.27 -6.71 5.20
N GLY A 81 0.82 -6.34 4.00
CA GLY A 81 0.35 -4.99 3.69
C GLY A 81 -1.17 -4.91 3.74
N LEU A 82 -1.72 -4.00 4.54
CA LEU A 82 -3.11 -3.58 4.47
C LEU A 82 -3.15 -2.30 3.63
N ASN A 83 -3.56 -2.43 2.37
CA ASN A 83 -3.42 -1.40 1.36
C ASN A 83 -4.74 -0.62 1.17
N ASP A 84 -4.65 0.70 1.27
CA ASP A 84 -5.75 1.64 1.05
C ASP A 84 -5.14 2.99 0.67
N SER A 85 -4.95 3.26 -0.64
CA SER A 85 -4.12 4.38 -1.07
C SER A 85 -4.48 4.90 -2.46
N GLY A 86 -4.66 6.20 -2.56
CA GLY A 86 -4.82 6.90 -3.84
C GLY A 86 -3.57 6.93 -4.73
N GLY A 87 -2.45 6.36 -4.30
CA GLY A 87 -1.19 6.36 -5.05
C GLY A 87 -0.16 7.37 -4.53
N ALA A 88 0.69 7.88 -5.41
CA ALA A 88 1.74 8.83 -5.06
C ALA A 88 1.17 10.17 -4.61
N ARG A 89 1.68 10.74 -3.51
CA ARG A 89 1.33 12.09 -3.05
C ARG A 89 1.88 13.11 -4.02
N ILE A 90 1.00 13.76 -4.78
CA ILE A 90 1.37 14.68 -5.88
C ILE A 90 2.23 15.84 -5.38
N GLN A 91 1.95 16.34 -4.17
CA GLN A 91 2.68 17.46 -3.56
C GLN A 91 4.16 17.16 -3.30
N GLU A 92 4.52 15.88 -3.19
CA GLU A 92 5.90 15.42 -3.00
C GLU A 92 6.58 15.00 -4.29
N ALA A 93 5.85 15.02 -5.41
CA ALA A 93 6.39 14.81 -6.76
C ALA A 93 7.38 13.61 -6.85
N VAL A 94 8.64 13.92 -7.20
CA VAL A 94 9.69 12.90 -7.42
C VAL A 94 10.03 12.10 -6.17
N ASP A 95 9.91 12.70 -4.97
CA ASP A 95 10.22 12.03 -3.71
C ASP A 95 9.20 10.91 -3.42
N ALA A 96 7.93 11.13 -3.72
CA ALA A 96 6.90 10.08 -3.65
C ALA A 96 7.17 8.94 -4.64
N LEU A 97 7.56 9.26 -5.87
CA LEU A 97 7.92 8.25 -6.89
C LEU A 97 9.17 7.46 -6.50
N SER A 98 10.20 8.15 -5.98
CA SER A 98 11.38 7.51 -5.42
C SER A 98 11.04 6.56 -4.27
N GLY A 99 10.07 6.97 -3.42
CA GLY A 99 9.54 6.13 -2.35
C GLY A 99 8.94 4.83 -2.87
N TYR A 100 8.08 4.90 -3.90
CA TYR A 100 7.56 3.70 -4.56
C TYR A 100 8.66 2.83 -5.15
N GLY A 101 9.65 3.42 -5.82
CA GLY A 101 10.79 2.68 -6.36
C GLY A 101 11.51 1.85 -5.30
N LYS A 102 11.69 2.40 -4.10
CA LYS A 102 12.30 1.67 -2.96
C LYS A 102 11.40 0.53 -2.46
N ILE A 103 10.09 0.73 -2.41
CA ILE A 103 9.14 -0.33 -2.03
C ILE A 103 9.18 -1.47 -3.06
N PHE A 104 9.14 -1.17 -4.37
CA PHE A 104 9.24 -2.17 -5.45
C PHE A 104 10.54 -2.96 -5.37
N TRP A 105 11.65 -2.27 -5.06
CA TRP A 105 12.92 -2.93 -4.80
C TRP A 105 12.82 -3.92 -3.64
N CYS A 106 12.24 -3.51 -2.50
CA CYS A 106 12.02 -4.41 -1.37
C CYS A 106 11.16 -5.62 -1.76
N ASN A 107 10.05 -5.41 -2.50
CA ASN A 107 9.21 -6.52 -2.97
C ASN A 107 10.00 -7.49 -3.84
N THR A 108 10.86 -6.97 -4.73
CA THR A 108 11.65 -7.78 -5.66
C THR A 108 12.68 -8.63 -4.95
N ILE A 109 13.48 -8.05 -4.03
CA ILE A 109 14.50 -8.81 -3.30
C ILE A 109 13.91 -9.77 -2.26
N ALA A 110 12.69 -9.52 -1.79
CA ALA A 110 11.98 -10.38 -0.85
C ALA A 110 11.27 -11.56 -1.56
N SER A 111 11.07 -11.47 -2.88
CA SER A 111 10.39 -12.51 -3.67
C SER A 111 11.12 -13.84 -3.59
N GLY A 112 10.39 -14.89 -3.18
CA GLY A 112 10.95 -16.23 -2.96
C GLY A 112 11.80 -16.36 -1.69
N VAL A 113 11.96 -15.30 -0.90
CA VAL A 113 12.74 -15.29 0.36
C VAL A 113 11.84 -15.28 1.58
N ILE A 114 10.86 -14.37 1.61
CA ILE A 114 9.83 -14.29 2.64
C ILE A 114 8.44 -14.21 2.01
N PRO A 115 7.40 -14.75 2.66
CA PRO A 115 6.03 -14.55 2.20
C PRO A 115 5.62 -13.07 2.26
N GLN A 116 5.10 -12.56 1.15
CA GLN A 116 4.57 -11.22 1.01
C GLN A 116 3.07 -11.28 0.72
N ILE A 117 2.26 -10.69 1.57
CA ILE A 117 0.80 -10.76 1.49
C ILE A 117 0.24 -9.35 1.40
N SER A 118 -0.59 -9.09 0.41
CA SER A 118 -1.32 -7.83 0.27
C SER A 118 -2.81 -8.04 0.46
N ALA A 119 -3.40 -7.31 1.41
CA ALA A 119 -4.84 -7.20 1.57
C ALA A 119 -5.28 -5.81 1.13
N ILE A 120 -6.07 -5.75 0.06
CA ILE A 120 -6.61 -4.51 -0.48
C ILE A 120 -7.91 -4.21 0.25
N MET A 121 -7.89 -3.19 1.09
CA MET A 121 -8.99 -2.86 1.98
C MET A 121 -9.94 -1.81 1.39
N GLY A 122 -9.40 -0.92 0.57
CA GLY A 122 -10.13 0.15 -0.11
C GLY A 122 -9.60 0.40 -1.51
N PRO A 123 -9.79 1.62 -2.06
CA PRO A 123 -9.24 1.98 -3.36
C PRO A 123 -7.71 1.91 -3.36
N SER A 124 -7.15 1.31 -4.41
CA SER A 124 -5.72 1.32 -4.67
C SER A 124 -5.46 1.71 -6.12
N ALA A 125 -4.72 2.79 -6.32
CA ALA A 125 -4.50 3.36 -7.65
C ALA A 125 -3.01 3.65 -7.92
N GLY A 126 -2.61 3.56 -9.19
CA GLY A 126 -1.25 3.87 -9.63
C GLY A 126 -0.19 3.02 -8.93
N GLY A 127 0.81 3.65 -8.31
CA GLY A 127 1.88 2.95 -7.57
C GLY A 127 1.40 2.04 -6.45
N ALA A 128 0.23 2.34 -5.86
CA ALA A 128 -0.39 1.51 -4.83
C ALA A 128 -0.94 0.18 -5.36
N VAL A 129 -1.01 0.00 -6.67
CA VAL A 129 -1.37 -1.26 -7.31
C VAL A 129 -0.14 -2.08 -7.68
N TYR A 130 0.94 -1.42 -8.09
CA TYR A 130 2.17 -2.11 -8.52
C TYR A 130 2.81 -2.90 -7.38
N SER A 131 2.92 -2.31 -6.19
CA SER A 131 3.52 -3.01 -5.05
C SER A 131 2.76 -4.28 -4.68
N PRO A 132 1.42 -4.25 -4.46
CA PRO A 132 0.64 -5.48 -4.27
C PRO A 132 0.81 -6.51 -5.38
N ALA A 133 0.86 -6.08 -6.65
CA ALA A 133 1.03 -6.98 -7.79
C ALA A 133 2.41 -7.68 -7.82
N LEU A 134 3.39 -7.18 -7.08
CA LEU A 134 4.70 -7.80 -6.89
C LEU A 134 4.76 -8.75 -5.69
N THR A 135 3.69 -8.86 -4.91
CA THR A 135 3.61 -9.75 -3.74
C THR A 135 3.09 -11.13 -4.10
N ASP A 136 3.21 -12.09 -3.18
CA ASP A 136 2.89 -13.50 -3.46
C ASP A 136 1.38 -13.77 -3.44
N PHE A 137 0.65 -13.10 -2.53
CA PHE A 137 -0.80 -13.31 -2.35
C PHE A 137 -1.54 -11.99 -2.23
N ILE A 138 -2.63 -11.87 -3.00
CA ILE A 138 -3.51 -10.70 -3.00
C ILE A 138 -4.91 -11.12 -2.56
N TYR A 139 -5.36 -10.48 -1.48
CA TYR A 139 -6.73 -10.56 -0.95
C TYR A 139 -7.45 -9.26 -1.26
N MET A 140 -8.68 -9.33 -1.75
CA MET A 140 -9.51 -8.15 -2.02
C MET A 140 -10.84 -8.24 -1.30
N VAL A 141 -11.30 -7.11 -0.74
CA VAL A 141 -12.61 -7.04 -0.06
C VAL A 141 -13.68 -6.66 -1.06
N LYS A 142 -14.70 -7.51 -1.21
CA LYS A 142 -15.84 -7.24 -2.12
C LYS A 142 -16.56 -5.95 -1.78
N GLY A 143 -16.83 -5.14 -2.80
CA GLY A 143 -17.64 -3.94 -2.70
C GLY A 143 -16.94 -2.73 -2.09
N THR A 144 -15.72 -2.88 -1.56
CA THR A 144 -14.93 -1.78 -0.98
C THR A 144 -13.59 -1.59 -1.67
N SER A 145 -12.92 -2.68 -2.05
CA SER A 145 -11.60 -2.60 -2.63
C SER A 145 -11.62 -2.51 -4.15
N GLN A 146 -10.74 -1.69 -4.70
CA GLN A 146 -10.46 -1.63 -6.12
C GLN A 146 -8.96 -1.55 -6.36
N MET A 147 -8.52 -2.15 -7.47
CA MET A 147 -7.16 -2.06 -7.98
C MET A 147 -7.20 -1.63 -9.45
N PHE A 148 -6.63 -0.48 -9.78
CA PHE A 148 -6.50 -0.03 -11.17
C PHE A 148 -5.30 0.91 -11.34
N LEU A 149 -4.68 0.87 -12.51
CA LEU A 149 -3.57 1.78 -12.82
C LEU A 149 -4.05 3.23 -12.84
N THR A 150 -5.26 3.44 -13.38
CA THR A 150 -5.94 4.74 -13.47
C THR A 150 -7.43 4.54 -13.29
N GLY A 151 -8.08 5.50 -12.65
CA GLY A 151 -9.50 5.41 -12.33
C GLY A 151 -10.42 5.63 -13.53
N PRO A 152 -11.74 5.35 -13.36
CA PRO A 152 -12.73 5.44 -14.45
C PRO A 152 -12.76 6.78 -15.18
N ALA A 153 -12.58 7.91 -14.47
CA ALA A 153 -12.59 9.24 -15.08
C ALA A 153 -11.45 9.43 -16.09
N VAL A 154 -10.28 8.87 -15.84
CA VAL A 154 -9.16 8.95 -16.77
C VAL A 154 -9.38 8.00 -17.95
N VAL A 155 -9.93 6.81 -17.71
CA VAL A 155 -10.32 5.88 -18.79
C VAL A 155 -11.29 6.58 -19.73
N GLU A 156 -12.37 7.17 -19.23
CA GLU A 156 -13.35 7.90 -20.02
C GLU A 156 -12.72 9.05 -20.82
N SER A 157 -11.81 9.82 -20.19
CA SER A 157 -11.18 10.97 -20.86
C SER A 157 -10.25 10.57 -22.01
N VAL A 158 -9.62 9.41 -21.93
CA VAL A 158 -8.61 8.94 -22.91
C VAL A 158 -9.25 8.05 -23.98
N THR A 159 -10.14 7.13 -23.60
CA THR A 159 -10.71 6.13 -24.50
C THR A 159 -12.16 6.43 -24.90
N GLY A 160 -12.84 7.34 -24.18
CA GLY A 160 -14.30 7.58 -24.33
C GLY A 160 -15.17 6.50 -23.70
N GLU A 161 -14.59 5.48 -23.08
CA GLU A 161 -15.32 4.37 -22.48
C GLU A 161 -15.79 4.72 -21.06
N LYS A 162 -17.10 4.54 -20.82
CA LYS A 162 -17.69 4.71 -19.49
C LYS A 162 -17.72 3.38 -18.76
N ILE A 163 -16.96 3.28 -17.68
CA ILE A 163 -16.87 2.08 -16.85
C ILE A 163 -16.98 2.44 -15.37
N THR A 164 -17.62 1.58 -14.58
CA THR A 164 -17.67 1.76 -13.11
C THR A 164 -16.37 1.29 -12.46
N ALA A 165 -16.04 1.83 -11.28
CA ALA A 165 -14.85 1.41 -10.53
C ALA A 165 -14.86 -0.10 -10.23
N GLU A 166 -16.02 -0.66 -9.90
CA GLU A 166 -16.18 -2.10 -9.63
C GLU A 166 -15.94 -2.96 -10.88
N ALA A 167 -16.45 -2.54 -12.03
CA ALA A 167 -16.24 -3.25 -13.29
C ALA A 167 -14.80 -3.12 -13.80
N LEU A 168 -14.16 -1.96 -13.56
CA LEU A 168 -12.78 -1.71 -13.98
C LEU A 168 -11.77 -2.50 -13.13
N GLY A 169 -11.92 -2.47 -11.81
CA GLY A 169 -10.90 -3.01 -10.91
C GLY A 169 -11.42 -3.52 -9.57
N GLY A 170 -12.71 -3.90 -9.47
CA GLY A 170 -13.27 -4.47 -8.25
C GLY A 170 -12.75 -5.87 -7.94
N ALA A 171 -12.99 -6.33 -6.71
CA ALA A 171 -12.50 -7.60 -6.21
C ALA A 171 -12.88 -8.79 -7.12
N MET A 172 -14.12 -8.84 -7.58
CA MET A 172 -14.58 -9.94 -8.44
C MET A 172 -14.02 -9.88 -9.86
N THR A 173 -13.74 -8.68 -10.38
CA THR A 173 -13.07 -8.49 -11.67
C THR A 173 -11.66 -9.08 -11.61
N HIS A 174 -10.90 -8.77 -10.55
CA HIS A 174 -9.55 -9.28 -10.37
C HIS A 174 -9.49 -10.75 -9.96
N ASN A 175 -10.49 -11.26 -9.29
CA ASN A 175 -10.53 -12.68 -8.93
C ASN A 175 -10.95 -13.58 -10.09
N ARG A 176 -12.02 -13.21 -10.85
CA ARG A 176 -12.60 -14.07 -11.88
C ARG A 176 -12.06 -13.84 -13.28
N THR A 177 -11.70 -12.59 -13.61
CA THR A 177 -11.37 -12.21 -14.98
C THR A 177 -9.87 -12.05 -15.17
N SER A 178 -9.20 -11.20 -14.39
CA SER A 178 -7.77 -10.97 -14.56
C SER A 178 -6.88 -11.99 -13.83
N GLY A 179 -7.39 -12.64 -12.78
CA GLY A 179 -6.63 -13.59 -11.97
C GLY A 179 -5.58 -12.94 -11.05
N VAL A 180 -5.59 -11.61 -10.93
CA VAL A 180 -4.63 -10.88 -10.08
C VAL A 180 -4.89 -11.13 -8.60
N ALA A 181 -6.16 -11.17 -8.18
CA ALA A 181 -6.52 -11.47 -6.79
C ALA A 181 -6.80 -12.97 -6.61
N GLN A 182 -6.04 -13.63 -5.76
CA GLN A 182 -6.26 -15.03 -5.43
C GLN A 182 -7.52 -15.22 -4.57
N PHE A 183 -7.83 -14.22 -3.72
CA PHE A 183 -8.95 -14.29 -2.78
C PHE A 183 -9.81 -13.02 -2.84
N ALA A 184 -11.15 -13.22 -2.75
CA ALA A 184 -12.16 -12.15 -2.77
C ALA A 184 -13.36 -12.49 -1.88
#